data_63a97710e3988dd799841dfd8b3cf5a0
#
_entry.id   63a97710e3988dd799841dfd8b3cf5a0
#
_cell.length_a   1.000
_cell.length_b   1.000
_cell.length_c   1.000
_cell.angle_alpha   90.00
_cell.angle_beta   90.00
_cell.angle_gamma   90.00
#
_symmetry.space_group_name_H-M   'P 1'
#
loop_
_entity.id
_entity.type
_entity.pdbx_description
1 polymer ?
#
loop_
_entity_poly.entity_id
_entity_poly.type
_entity_poly.pdbx_seq_one_letter_code
_entity_poly.pdbx_strand_id
1 'polypeptide(L)'
;MNIWHDISPKVITKEKFTAVIEIPKGSKVKYELDKTTGLLRMDRILYTSTHYPANYGFIPRTYAEDGDPLDVLVLCSETLAPLSLVDCYPIGVISMLDNGAADEKIICIPLNDPTYNIYKDISELPKHIFDEMCHFFSVYKALEHKDTVVDDVKDREHAIELSLIHISEPTRPY
;
A
#
# COMPACT_ATOMS: atom_id res chain seq x y z
N MET A 1 -2.02 20.14 10.72
CA MET A 1 -2.29 18.71 10.99
C MET A 1 -1.11 17.89 10.52
N ASN A 2 -0.61 16.99 11.33
CA ASN A 2 0.44 16.05 10.96
C ASN A 2 -0.19 14.68 10.72
N ILE A 3 -0.33 14.28 9.47
CA ILE A 3 -0.96 13.01 9.09
C ILE A 3 -0.27 11.79 9.75
N TRP A 4 1.04 11.91 10.03
CA TRP A 4 1.82 10.84 10.64
C TRP A 4 1.51 10.63 12.12
N HIS A 5 1.10 11.68 12.84
CA HIS A 5 0.95 11.68 14.29
C HIS A 5 -0.48 11.96 14.77
N ASP A 6 -1.26 12.68 13.98
CA ASP A 6 -2.57 13.15 14.42
C ASP A 6 -3.70 12.13 14.19
N ILE A 7 -3.46 11.11 13.38
CA ILE A 7 -4.43 10.03 13.21
C ILE A 7 -4.40 9.15 14.46
N SER A 8 -5.57 8.94 15.04
CA SER A 8 -5.69 8.14 16.27
C SER A 8 -5.19 6.70 16.06
N PRO A 9 -4.32 6.18 16.92
CA PRO A 9 -3.90 4.78 16.84
C PRO A 9 -5.05 3.78 17.07
N LYS A 10 -6.18 4.24 17.64
CA LYS A 10 -7.35 3.39 17.86
C LYS A 10 -8.03 2.93 16.59
N VAL A 11 -7.81 3.63 15.45
CA VAL A 11 -8.35 3.24 14.14
C VAL A 11 -7.44 2.26 13.40
N ILE A 12 -6.31 1.89 14.01
CA ILE A 12 -5.33 1.01 13.38
C ILE A 12 -5.23 -0.26 14.22
N THR A 13 -5.78 -1.34 13.69
CA THR A 13 -5.64 -2.68 14.23
C THR A 13 -5.16 -3.61 13.12
N LYS A 14 -4.71 -4.83 13.47
CA LYS A 14 -4.30 -5.82 12.47
C LYS A 14 -5.44 -6.26 11.54
N GLU A 15 -6.69 -6.09 11.95
CA GLU A 15 -7.89 -6.54 11.21
C GLU A 15 -8.57 -5.41 10.45
N LYS A 16 -8.37 -4.17 10.89
CA LYS A 16 -8.92 -2.95 10.29
C LYS A 16 -7.92 -1.82 10.46
N PHE A 17 -7.83 -0.96 9.47
CA PHE A 17 -6.97 0.22 9.56
C PHE A 17 -7.48 1.32 8.63
N THR A 18 -7.04 2.54 8.89
CA THR A 18 -7.26 3.66 7.99
C THR A 18 -5.99 3.85 7.16
N ALA A 19 -6.13 3.79 5.85
CA ALA A 19 -5.05 4.08 4.90
C ALA A 19 -5.13 5.52 4.42
N VAL A 20 -3.99 6.10 4.06
CA VAL A 20 -3.89 7.39 3.36
C VAL A 20 -3.52 7.11 1.92
N ILE A 21 -4.31 7.60 0.97
CA ILE A 21 -4.02 7.43 -0.46
C ILE A 21 -3.04 8.50 -0.91
N GLU A 22 -1.94 8.06 -1.53
CA GLU A 22 -0.97 8.95 -2.17
C GLU A 22 -1.12 8.97 -3.68
N ILE A 23 -1.38 7.80 -4.28
CA ILE A 23 -1.38 7.62 -5.72
C ILE A 23 -2.69 6.95 -6.14
N PRO A 24 -3.50 7.61 -6.99
CA PRO A 24 -4.73 6.99 -7.47
C PRO A 24 -4.45 5.87 -8.48
N LYS A 25 -5.34 4.89 -8.54
CA LYS A 25 -5.30 3.83 -9.54
C LYS A 25 -5.22 4.41 -10.96
N GLY A 26 -4.35 3.85 -11.77
CA GLY A 26 -4.16 4.28 -13.15
C GLY A 26 -3.17 5.42 -13.33
N SER A 27 -2.63 5.95 -12.25
CA SER A 27 -1.62 7.02 -12.32
C SER A 27 -0.30 6.49 -12.86
N LYS A 28 0.35 7.30 -13.68
CA LYS A 28 1.74 7.13 -14.08
C LYS A 28 2.68 8.04 -13.29
N VAL A 29 2.12 8.88 -12.43
CA VAL A 29 2.87 9.80 -11.57
C VAL A 29 3.02 9.18 -10.21
N LYS A 30 4.26 9.09 -9.73
CA LYS A 30 4.55 8.67 -8.35
C LYS A 30 4.54 9.89 -7.45
N TYR A 31 3.65 9.88 -6.46
CA TYR A 31 3.55 10.89 -5.43
C TYR A 31 4.02 10.33 -4.09
N GLU A 32 4.58 11.19 -3.27
CA GLU A 32 4.94 10.89 -1.89
C GLU A 32 4.44 12.00 -0.96
N LEU A 33 3.91 11.63 0.19
CA LEU A 33 3.53 12.60 1.20
C LEU A 33 4.80 13.26 1.76
N ASP A 34 4.86 14.57 1.66
CA ASP A 34 5.94 15.36 2.27
C ASP A 34 5.65 15.52 3.75
N LYS A 35 6.52 14.94 4.59
CA LYS A 35 6.35 14.92 6.05
C LYS A 35 6.40 16.31 6.68
N THR A 36 7.09 17.24 6.05
CA THR A 36 7.27 18.60 6.54
C THR A 36 6.05 19.47 6.27
N THR A 37 5.51 19.39 5.05
CA THR A 37 4.42 20.28 4.61
C THR A 37 3.04 19.65 4.72
N GLY A 38 2.95 18.32 4.76
CA GLY A 38 1.67 17.58 4.70
C GLY A 38 1.05 17.53 3.31
N LEU A 39 1.75 18.02 2.29
CA LEU A 39 1.30 17.99 0.91
C LEU A 39 1.93 16.80 0.16
N LEU A 40 1.37 16.48 -1.00
CA LEU A 40 1.97 15.49 -1.89
C LEU A 40 3.05 16.13 -2.72
N ARG A 41 4.20 15.46 -2.78
CA ARG A 41 5.29 15.82 -3.66
C ARG A 41 5.28 14.89 -4.86
N MET A 42 5.36 15.44 -6.06
CA MET A 42 5.59 14.65 -7.26
C MET A 42 7.06 14.19 -7.24
N ASP A 43 7.26 12.89 -6.96
CA ASP A 43 8.59 12.30 -6.93
C ASP A 43 9.13 12.17 -8.36
N ARG A 44 8.39 11.46 -9.20
CA ARG A 44 8.71 11.31 -10.61
C ARG A 44 7.52 10.78 -11.42
N ILE A 45 7.61 10.95 -12.71
CA ILE A 45 6.75 10.23 -13.67
C ILE A 45 7.44 8.91 -13.96
N LEU A 46 6.73 7.80 -13.92
CA LEU A 46 7.29 6.48 -14.21
C LEU A 46 7.91 6.47 -15.61
N TYR A 47 9.10 5.89 -15.72
CA TYR A 47 9.84 5.82 -17.00
C TYR A 47 9.26 4.77 -17.94
N THR A 48 8.61 3.74 -17.38
CA THR A 48 7.94 2.71 -18.19
C THR A 48 6.54 3.17 -18.60
N SER A 49 5.89 2.43 -19.47
CA SER A 49 4.49 2.67 -19.85
C SER A 49 3.48 2.12 -18.83
N THR A 50 3.95 1.60 -17.72
CA THR A 50 3.08 1.02 -16.68
C THR A 50 2.33 2.09 -15.88
N HIS A 51 1.22 1.69 -15.31
CA HIS A 51 0.36 2.52 -14.47
C HIS A 51 0.10 1.79 -13.16
N TYR A 52 -0.08 2.53 -12.07
CA TYR A 52 -0.41 1.91 -10.79
C TYR A 52 -1.67 1.05 -10.90
N PRO A 53 -1.60 -0.24 -10.53
CA PRO A 53 -2.70 -1.18 -10.76
C PRO A 53 -3.84 -1.07 -9.77
N ALA A 54 -3.64 -0.34 -8.68
CA ALA A 54 -4.62 -0.08 -7.64
C ALA A 54 -4.32 1.26 -6.99
N ASN A 55 -5.26 1.79 -6.21
CA ASN A 55 -4.98 2.95 -5.36
C ASN A 55 -3.87 2.58 -4.39
N TYR A 56 -2.89 3.45 -4.23
CA TYR A 56 -1.67 3.16 -3.49
C TYR A 56 -1.48 4.20 -2.38
N GLY A 57 -1.04 3.74 -1.24
CA GLY A 57 -0.80 4.63 -0.12
C GLY A 57 -0.09 3.93 1.02
N PHE A 58 -0.37 4.35 2.24
CA PHE A 58 0.30 3.83 3.43
C PHE A 58 -0.64 3.78 4.63
N ILE A 59 -0.26 3.00 5.62
CA ILE A 59 -0.92 2.97 6.93
C ILE A 59 -0.14 3.91 7.85
N PRO A 60 -0.74 5.02 8.30
CA PRO A 60 -0.07 5.90 9.25
C PRO A 60 0.23 5.17 10.55
N ARG A 61 1.25 5.62 11.28
CA ARG A 61 1.74 5.04 12.53
C ARG A 61 2.24 3.60 12.43
N THR A 62 2.55 3.13 11.24
CA THR A 62 3.31 1.90 11.03
C THR A 62 4.77 2.24 10.70
N TYR A 63 5.64 1.25 10.81
CA TYR A 63 7.06 1.42 10.53
C TYR A 63 7.58 0.15 9.88
N ALA A 64 7.93 0.23 8.62
CA ALA A 64 8.48 -0.87 7.87
C ALA A 64 10.02 -0.91 7.96
N GLU A 65 10.62 -2.00 7.49
CA GLU A 65 12.05 -2.24 7.55
C GLU A 65 12.87 -1.17 6.80
N ASP A 66 12.30 -0.59 5.76
CA ASP A 66 12.92 0.48 4.96
C ASP A 66 12.90 1.86 5.63
N GLY A 67 12.32 1.97 6.83
CA GLY A 67 12.21 3.22 7.57
C GLY A 67 10.98 4.06 7.24
N ASP A 68 10.14 3.59 6.32
CA ASP A 68 8.90 4.23 5.92
C ASP A 68 7.67 3.51 6.51
N PRO A 69 6.49 4.13 6.51
CA PRO A 69 5.26 3.43 6.88
C PRO A 69 4.98 2.26 5.95
N LEU A 70 4.18 1.33 6.44
CA LEU A 70 3.79 0.16 5.67
C LEU A 70 2.88 0.56 4.51
N ASP A 71 3.28 0.20 3.29
CA ASP A 71 2.56 0.51 2.07
C ASP A 71 1.32 -0.38 1.89
N VAL A 72 0.31 0.18 1.24
CA VAL A 72 -0.91 -0.55 0.90
C VAL A 72 -1.31 -0.36 -0.56
N LEU A 73 -1.93 -1.41 -1.10
CA LEU A 73 -2.67 -1.39 -2.36
C LEU A 73 -4.14 -1.53 -2.00
N VAL A 74 -4.93 -0.51 -2.30
CA VAL A 74 -6.36 -0.48 -1.99
C VAL A 74 -7.14 -0.92 -3.22
N LEU A 75 -7.63 -2.16 -3.16
CA LEU A 75 -8.42 -2.77 -4.23
C LEU A 75 -9.90 -2.42 -4.03
N CYS A 76 -10.44 -1.63 -4.93
CA CYS A 76 -11.83 -1.20 -4.88
C CYS A 76 -12.39 -0.88 -6.27
N SER A 77 -13.68 -0.58 -6.33
CA SER A 77 -14.39 -0.36 -7.58
C SER A 77 -14.11 1.00 -8.25
N GLU A 78 -13.53 1.95 -7.52
CA GLU A 78 -13.32 3.31 -8.00
C GLU A 78 -11.89 3.80 -7.77
N THR A 79 -11.51 4.82 -8.52
CA THR A 79 -10.28 5.57 -8.28
C THR A 79 -10.52 6.57 -7.15
N LEU A 80 -9.67 6.50 -6.13
CA LEU A 80 -9.81 7.34 -4.94
C LEU A 80 -8.94 8.60 -5.06
N ALA A 81 -9.42 9.70 -4.50
CA ALA A 81 -8.68 10.97 -4.51
C ALA A 81 -7.42 10.89 -3.64
N PRO A 82 -6.32 11.52 -4.07
CA PRO A 82 -5.14 11.66 -3.21
C PRO A 82 -5.45 12.35 -1.89
N LEU A 83 -4.76 11.94 -0.83
CA LEU A 83 -4.95 12.38 0.56
C LEU A 83 -6.29 11.96 1.17
N SER A 84 -7.03 11.05 0.53
CA SER A 84 -8.21 10.43 1.15
C SER A 84 -7.82 9.51 2.28
N LEU A 85 -8.61 9.54 3.35
CA LEU A 85 -8.58 8.53 4.40
C LEU A 85 -9.57 7.42 4.03
N VAL A 86 -9.11 6.19 4.04
CA VAL A 86 -9.91 5.03 3.63
C VAL A 86 -9.84 3.95 4.70
N ASP A 87 -10.98 3.63 5.28
CA ASP A 87 -11.08 2.54 6.25
C ASP A 87 -11.11 1.21 5.52
N CYS A 88 -10.12 0.36 5.78
CA CYS A 88 -9.84 -0.86 5.06
C CYS A 88 -9.69 -2.07 5.96
N TYR A 89 -9.73 -3.25 5.35
CA TYR A 89 -9.31 -4.49 5.97
C TYR A 89 -8.34 -5.23 5.04
N PRO A 90 -7.35 -5.96 5.58
CA PRO A 90 -6.36 -6.66 4.76
C PRO A 90 -6.93 -7.94 4.16
N ILE A 91 -6.51 -8.28 2.94
CA ILE A 91 -6.85 -9.54 2.28
C ILE A 91 -5.62 -10.33 1.82
N GLY A 92 -4.46 -9.70 1.75
CA GLY A 92 -3.23 -10.34 1.32
C GLY A 92 -2.04 -9.40 1.40
N VAL A 93 -0.88 -9.89 0.99
CA VAL A 93 0.37 -9.13 1.00
C VAL A 93 1.24 -9.53 -0.18
N ILE A 94 1.89 -8.54 -0.80
CA ILE A 94 2.93 -8.77 -1.79
C ILE A 94 4.27 -8.66 -1.07
N SER A 95 5.08 -9.73 -1.14
CA SER A 95 6.45 -9.74 -0.66
C SER A 95 7.39 -9.47 -1.82
N MET A 96 8.25 -8.45 -1.68
CA MET A 96 9.22 -8.10 -2.70
C MET A 96 10.50 -7.54 -2.09
N LEU A 97 11.53 -7.45 -2.91
CA LEU A 97 12.78 -6.79 -2.59
C LEU A 97 12.97 -5.59 -3.51
N ASP A 98 13.31 -4.45 -2.93
CA ASP A 98 13.66 -3.23 -3.65
C ASP A 98 15.12 -2.90 -3.31
N ASN A 99 16.01 -3.00 -4.28
CA ASN A 99 17.46 -2.89 -4.09
C ASN A 99 17.98 -3.80 -2.96
N GLY A 100 17.43 -5.02 -2.86
CA GLY A 100 17.82 -6.00 -1.87
C GLY A 100 17.19 -5.83 -0.48
N ALA A 101 16.44 -4.77 -0.24
CA ALA A 101 15.71 -4.55 1.01
C ALA A 101 14.27 -5.05 0.92
N ALA A 102 13.77 -5.65 1.98
CA ALA A 102 12.38 -6.09 2.05
C ALA A 102 11.44 -4.89 1.91
N ASP A 103 10.48 -5.02 0.99
CA ASP A 103 9.47 -4.01 0.69
C ASP A 103 8.13 -4.71 0.52
N GLU A 104 7.45 -4.92 1.63
CA GLU A 104 6.18 -5.63 1.65
C GLU A 104 5.03 -4.64 1.54
N LYS A 105 3.98 -5.04 0.80
CA LYS A 105 2.80 -4.19 0.56
C LYS A 105 1.54 -4.96 0.90
N ILE A 106 0.71 -4.39 1.76
CA ILE A 106 -0.57 -4.99 2.12
C ILE A 106 -1.59 -4.72 1.02
N ILE A 107 -2.32 -5.75 0.64
CA ILE A 107 -3.49 -5.63 -0.23
C ILE A 107 -4.71 -5.57 0.67
N CYS A 108 -5.53 -4.53 0.49
CA CYS A 108 -6.70 -4.30 1.33
C CYS A 108 -7.91 -3.86 0.52
N ILE A 109 -9.07 -3.91 1.15
CA ILE A 109 -10.35 -3.53 0.55
C ILE A 109 -11.04 -2.53 1.48
N PRO A 110 -11.65 -1.44 0.94
CA PRO A 110 -12.43 -0.51 1.73
C PRO A 110 -13.66 -1.19 2.36
N LEU A 111 -13.89 -0.92 3.65
CA LEU A 111 -15.07 -1.45 4.36
C LEU A 111 -16.38 -1.04 3.68
N ASN A 112 -16.41 0.13 3.08
CA ASN A 112 -17.61 0.74 2.51
C ASN A 112 -17.75 0.59 0.99
N ASP A 113 -16.97 -0.29 0.36
CA ASP A 113 -17.16 -0.62 -1.05
C ASP A 113 -18.06 -1.85 -1.17
N PRO A 114 -19.33 -1.69 -1.53
CA PRO A 114 -20.30 -2.81 -1.57
C PRO A 114 -19.99 -3.82 -2.67
N THR A 115 -19.20 -3.46 -3.67
CA THR A 115 -18.80 -4.39 -4.74
C THR A 115 -17.70 -5.33 -4.28
N TYR A 116 -16.75 -4.84 -3.49
CA TYR A 116 -15.57 -5.61 -3.08
C TYR A 116 -15.62 -6.12 -1.64
N ASN A 117 -16.43 -5.53 -0.75
CA ASN A 117 -16.39 -5.89 0.67
C ASN A 117 -16.96 -7.27 1.03
N ILE A 118 -17.43 -8.02 0.04
CA ILE A 118 -17.81 -9.42 0.18
C ILE A 118 -16.59 -10.35 0.17
N TYR A 119 -15.46 -9.89 -0.33
CA TYR A 119 -14.23 -10.68 -0.41
C TYR A 119 -13.39 -10.49 0.86
N LYS A 120 -12.87 -11.59 1.40
CA LYS A 120 -12.08 -11.57 2.64
C LYS A 120 -10.65 -12.06 2.45
N ASP A 121 -10.36 -12.73 1.34
CA ASP A 121 -9.05 -13.26 1.03
C ASP A 121 -8.76 -13.17 -0.46
N ILE A 122 -7.48 -13.11 -0.83
CA ILE A 122 -7.05 -13.05 -2.23
C ILE A 122 -7.53 -14.25 -3.04
N SER A 123 -7.72 -15.40 -2.40
CA SER A 123 -8.19 -16.62 -3.07
C SER A 123 -9.61 -16.52 -3.63
N GLU A 124 -10.39 -15.55 -3.18
CA GLU A 124 -11.77 -15.33 -3.63
C GLU A 124 -11.86 -14.45 -4.88
N LEU A 125 -10.74 -13.88 -5.32
CA LEU A 125 -10.67 -12.95 -6.45
C LEU A 125 -9.93 -13.59 -7.63
N PRO A 126 -10.17 -13.09 -8.86
CA PRO A 126 -9.42 -13.57 -10.01
C PRO A 126 -7.92 -13.40 -9.81
N LYS A 127 -7.17 -14.48 -10.03
CA LYS A 127 -5.70 -14.50 -9.89
C LYS A 127 -5.01 -13.41 -10.74
N HIS A 128 -5.57 -13.08 -11.89
CA HIS A 128 -4.99 -12.11 -12.81
C HIS A 128 -4.85 -10.71 -12.20
N ILE A 129 -5.73 -10.32 -11.27
CA ILE A 129 -5.61 -9.05 -10.54
C ILE A 129 -4.25 -8.97 -9.85
N PHE A 130 -3.84 -10.05 -9.20
CA PHE A 130 -2.58 -10.10 -8.45
C PHE A 130 -1.38 -10.32 -9.39
N ASP A 131 -1.57 -11.00 -10.49
CA ASP A 131 -0.56 -11.14 -11.55
C ASP A 131 -0.19 -9.76 -12.12
N GLU A 132 -1.18 -8.90 -12.36
CA GLU A 132 -0.94 -7.52 -12.81
C GLU A 132 -0.19 -6.69 -11.77
N MET A 133 -0.54 -6.81 -10.50
CA MET A 133 0.16 -6.12 -9.42
C MET A 133 1.63 -6.55 -9.35
N CYS A 134 1.88 -7.86 -9.39
CA CYS A 134 3.23 -8.40 -9.35
C CYS A 134 4.05 -7.97 -10.58
N HIS A 135 3.45 -8.00 -11.76
CA HIS A 135 4.10 -7.53 -12.98
C HIS A 135 4.47 -6.05 -12.86
N PHE A 136 3.55 -5.22 -12.39
CA PHE A 136 3.82 -3.79 -12.20
C PHE A 136 5.07 -3.57 -11.34
N PHE A 137 5.13 -4.17 -10.16
CA PHE A 137 6.27 -4.00 -9.26
C PHE A 137 7.55 -4.65 -9.76
N SER A 138 7.45 -5.62 -10.66
CA SER A 138 8.62 -6.23 -11.30
C SER A 138 9.27 -5.32 -12.33
N VAL A 139 8.52 -4.44 -12.98
CA VAL A 139 9.01 -3.67 -14.14
C VAL A 139 8.95 -2.15 -13.97
N TYR A 140 8.24 -1.61 -12.98
CA TYR A 140 7.98 -0.16 -12.92
C TYR A 140 9.24 0.70 -12.78
N LYS A 141 10.35 0.15 -12.29
CA LYS A 141 11.65 0.81 -12.19
C LYS A 141 12.66 0.30 -13.23
N ALA A 142 12.25 -0.55 -14.16
CA ALA A 142 13.18 -1.22 -15.07
C ALA A 142 13.98 -0.24 -15.94
N LEU A 143 13.34 0.82 -16.43
CA LEU A 143 14.01 1.83 -17.25
C LEU A 143 14.82 2.84 -16.42
N GLU A 144 14.72 2.79 -15.12
CA GLU A 144 15.56 3.54 -14.19
C GLU A 144 16.81 2.74 -13.76
N HIS A 145 16.98 1.55 -14.32
CA HIS A 145 18.07 0.63 -14.01
C HIS A 145 18.15 0.26 -12.52
N LYS A 146 16.99 0.10 -11.89
CA LYS A 146 16.86 -0.33 -10.49
C LYS A 146 16.22 -1.69 -10.44
N ASP A 147 16.76 -2.55 -9.56
CA ASP A 147 16.30 -3.91 -9.42
C ASP A 147 15.14 -3.99 -8.42
N THR A 148 14.07 -4.63 -8.83
CA THR A 148 12.98 -5.05 -7.97
C THR A 148 12.71 -6.53 -8.22
N VAL A 149 12.52 -7.29 -7.16
CA VAL A 149 12.22 -8.72 -7.23
C VAL A 149 10.95 -8.98 -6.46
N VAL A 150 9.89 -9.37 -7.17
CA VAL A 150 8.63 -9.78 -6.54
C VAL A 150 8.72 -11.28 -6.27
N ASP A 151 8.56 -11.65 -5.01
CA ASP A 151 8.61 -13.04 -4.60
C ASP A 151 7.23 -13.71 -4.76
N ASP A 152 6.25 -13.30 -3.97
CA ASP A 152 4.96 -13.98 -3.92
C ASP A 152 3.86 -13.06 -3.40
N VAL A 153 2.60 -13.46 -3.66
CA VAL A 153 1.41 -12.89 -3.04
C VAL A 153 0.91 -13.89 -2.00
N LYS A 154 0.88 -13.46 -0.75
CA LYS A 154 0.45 -14.28 0.38
C LYS A 154 -0.93 -13.86 0.84
N ASP A 155 -1.57 -14.74 1.62
CA ASP A 155 -2.95 -14.61 2.03
C ASP A 155 -3.20 -13.56 3.13
N ARG A 156 -4.46 -13.47 3.54
CA ARG A 156 -4.91 -12.55 4.60
C ARG A 156 -4.18 -12.77 5.92
N GLU A 157 -3.94 -14.01 6.30
CA GLU A 157 -3.26 -14.31 7.57
C GLU A 157 -1.84 -13.75 7.62
N HIS A 158 -1.10 -13.88 6.53
CA HIS A 158 0.23 -13.27 6.41
C HIS A 158 0.16 -11.75 6.47
N ALA A 159 -0.86 -11.13 5.86
CA ALA A 159 -1.07 -9.69 5.94
C ALA A 159 -1.38 -9.22 7.36
N ILE A 160 -2.19 -9.97 8.09
CA ILE A 160 -2.51 -9.67 9.49
C ILE A 160 -1.26 -9.77 10.37
N GLU A 161 -0.45 -10.81 10.20
CA GLU A 161 0.81 -10.99 10.93
C GLU A 161 1.79 -9.85 10.66
N LEU A 162 1.94 -9.45 9.40
CA LEU A 162 2.80 -8.34 9.01
C LEU A 162 2.32 -7.03 9.65
N SER A 163 1.03 -6.74 9.57
CA SER A 163 0.43 -5.54 10.16
C SER A 163 0.66 -5.49 11.67
N LEU A 164 0.51 -6.64 12.36
CA LEU A 164 0.73 -6.74 13.80
C LEU A 164 2.17 -6.37 14.20
N ILE A 165 3.15 -6.87 13.45
CA ILE A 165 4.56 -6.59 13.71
C ILE A 165 4.84 -5.08 13.62
N HIS A 166 4.30 -4.39 12.61
CA HIS A 166 4.56 -2.98 12.38
C HIS A 166 3.73 -2.04 13.23
N ILE A 167 2.51 -2.42 13.61
CA ILE A 167 1.65 -1.63 14.48
C ILE A 167 2.14 -1.66 15.95
N SER A 168 2.79 -2.73 16.36
CA SER A 168 3.25 -2.90 17.74
C SER A 168 4.43 -2.00 18.14
N GLU A 169 4.97 -1.20 17.23
CA GLU A 169 6.06 -0.26 17.51
C GLU A 169 5.61 1.22 17.39
N PRO A 170 4.64 1.67 18.20
CA PRO A 170 4.02 2.98 18.02
C PRO A 170 4.90 4.17 18.42
N THR A 171 6.09 3.95 18.97
CA THR A 171 6.94 4.99 19.56
C THR A 171 8.07 5.45 18.65
N ARG A 172 8.24 4.86 17.48
CA ARG A 172 9.29 5.28 16.56
C ARG A 172 8.94 6.62 15.89
N PRO A 173 9.85 7.59 15.93
CA PRO A 173 9.63 8.87 15.24
C PRO A 173 9.69 8.66 13.71
N TYR A 174 8.84 9.35 13.02
CA TYR A 174 8.88 9.45 11.57
C TYR A 174 9.70 10.66 11.13
#